data_4cf6e1c0d7deac03ddfe339386cda831
#
_entry.id   4cf6e1c0d7deac03ddfe339386cda831
#
_cell.length_a   1.000
_cell.length_b   1.000
_cell.length_c   1.000
_cell.angle_alpha   90.00
_cell.angle_beta   90.00
_cell.angle_gamma   90.00
#
_symmetry.space_group_name_H-M   'P 1'
#
loop_
_entity.id
_entity.type
_entity.pdbx_description
1 polymer ?
#
loop_
_entity_poly.entity_id
_entity_poly.type
_entity_poly.pdbx_seq_one_letter_code
_entity_poly.pdbx_strand_id
1 'polypeptide(L)'
;MQTIASFLLPRRIDLSAPEERLVEVAPGIKVRCWCYWQQGGTTEGRTKPLTLIVVHGLEGSSDSQYMRGVARNGLAAGMNVVLMNQRNCGGMDHFAPTLYNSSLSGDIAAVAQSLIETDGVSQFALVGFSMGGNLVLKLAGEWGRARNGNGNRKAPAQFRAVAAVCPAMDLAASADALHEPANRIYEYYFLMQLFRRFRRKARLFPGKFDASRLRGISTLRLFDDRITAHYCGFAGADDYYARAAASNVVDQIAIPALIIHAANDPFIRMQPETLRRIAENPNITYVQTDDGGHCAFLGQRSGEDNGNAAGHLSYDGRWAEREVVEFMAGCGR
;
A
#
# COMPACT_ATOMS: atom_id res chain seq x y z
N MET A 1 -7.22 -6.03 -19.69
CA MET A 1 -6.01 -5.61 -20.45
C MET A 1 -5.21 -4.50 -19.77
N GLN A 2 -5.81 -3.54 -19.11
CA GLN A 2 -5.09 -2.40 -18.47
C GLN A 2 -4.04 -2.84 -17.44
N THR A 3 -4.32 -3.86 -16.62
CA THR A 3 -3.38 -4.42 -15.63
C THR A 3 -2.01 -4.75 -16.23
N ILE A 4 -1.97 -5.51 -17.33
CA ILE A 4 -0.72 -5.89 -18.01
C ILE A 4 -0.11 -4.68 -18.74
N ALA A 5 -0.93 -3.87 -19.40
CA ALA A 5 -0.47 -2.71 -20.14
C ALA A 5 0.31 -1.72 -19.24
N SER A 6 -0.11 -1.54 -17.99
CA SER A 6 0.57 -0.66 -17.05
C SER A 6 2.01 -1.09 -16.70
N PHE A 7 2.29 -2.39 -16.74
CA PHE A 7 3.65 -2.93 -16.55
C PHE A 7 4.52 -2.83 -17.79
N LEU A 8 3.91 -2.94 -18.98
CA LEU A 8 4.63 -2.97 -20.26
C LEU A 8 4.91 -1.56 -20.82
N LEU A 9 4.08 -0.58 -20.47
CA LEU A 9 4.26 0.79 -20.96
C LEU A 9 5.41 1.46 -20.20
N PRO A 10 6.51 1.83 -20.88
CA PRO A 10 7.62 2.53 -20.26
C PRO A 10 7.13 3.88 -19.74
N ARG A 11 7.49 4.19 -18.50
CA ARG A 11 7.16 5.46 -17.86
C ARG A 11 8.41 6.06 -17.25
N ARG A 12 8.82 7.20 -17.76
CA ARG A 12 9.89 7.97 -17.16
C ARG A 12 9.31 8.90 -16.11
N ILE A 13 9.74 8.74 -14.88
CA ILE A 13 9.36 9.58 -13.75
C ILE A 13 10.64 10.09 -13.13
N ASP A 14 10.91 11.37 -13.35
CA ASP A 14 12.06 12.02 -12.76
C ASP A 14 11.66 12.56 -11.39
N LEU A 15 12.38 12.14 -10.36
CA LEU A 15 12.25 12.60 -8.98
C LEU A 15 13.62 13.11 -8.53
N SER A 16 13.62 14.10 -7.64
CA SER A 16 14.83 14.52 -6.95
C SER A 16 15.48 13.36 -6.18
N ALA A 17 16.73 13.51 -5.79
CA ALA A 17 17.38 12.51 -4.93
C ALA A 17 16.64 12.44 -3.57
N PRO A 18 16.19 11.25 -3.14
CA PRO A 18 15.54 11.09 -1.84
C PRO A 18 16.56 11.02 -0.70
N GLU A 19 16.11 11.31 0.51
CA GLU A 19 16.81 10.95 1.73
C GLU A 19 16.45 9.49 2.10
N GLU A 20 17.45 8.64 2.33
CA GLU A 20 17.23 7.29 2.84
C GLU A 20 16.93 7.33 4.34
N ARG A 21 15.87 6.64 4.76
CA ARG A 21 15.54 6.46 6.16
C ARG A 21 15.34 4.97 6.45
N LEU A 22 16.13 4.44 7.41
CA LEU A 22 15.92 3.11 7.98
C LEU A 22 15.14 3.23 9.28
N VAL A 23 13.91 2.71 9.29
CA VAL A 23 13.02 2.77 10.46
C VAL A 23 12.93 1.39 11.10
N GLU A 24 13.18 1.30 12.40
CA GLU A 24 12.93 0.08 13.17
C GLU A 24 11.44 -0.05 13.45
N VAL A 25 10.81 -1.09 12.89
CA VAL A 25 9.35 -1.33 12.99
C VAL A 25 8.99 -2.39 14.02
N ALA A 26 9.98 -3.17 14.43
CA ALA A 26 9.91 -4.13 15.53
C ALA A 26 11.36 -4.41 16.00
N PRO A 27 11.58 -4.99 17.18
CA PRO A 27 12.93 -5.26 17.69
C PRO A 27 13.82 -5.97 16.67
N GLY A 28 14.89 -5.31 16.23
CA GLY A 28 15.84 -5.82 15.24
C GLY A 28 15.31 -5.94 13.80
N ILE A 29 14.14 -5.36 13.51
CA ILE A 29 13.53 -5.41 12.17
C ILE A 29 13.42 -4.00 11.62
N LYS A 30 14.08 -3.74 10.49
CA LYS A 30 14.08 -2.42 9.85
C LYS A 30 13.43 -2.48 8.46
N VAL A 31 12.77 -1.39 8.12
CA VAL A 31 12.27 -1.10 6.78
C VAL A 31 12.94 0.14 6.22
N ARG A 32 13.04 0.20 4.88
CA ARG A 32 13.60 1.35 4.18
C ARG A 32 12.49 2.26 3.69
N CYS A 33 12.63 3.55 3.96
CA CYS A 33 11.80 4.60 3.42
C CYS A 33 12.66 5.55 2.57
N TRP A 34 12.15 5.95 1.41
CA TRP A 34 12.72 7.02 0.59
C TRP A 34 11.91 8.27 0.82
N CYS A 35 12.53 9.27 1.45
CA CYS A 35 11.89 10.50 1.88
C CYS A 35 12.21 11.63 0.90
N TYR A 36 11.17 12.27 0.36
CA TYR A 36 11.24 13.43 -0.52
C TYR A 36 10.62 14.60 0.22
N TRP A 37 11.47 15.56 0.61
CA TRP A 37 11.07 16.72 1.39
C TRP A 37 10.93 17.95 0.50
N GLN A 38 9.95 18.82 0.79
CA GLN A 38 9.85 20.14 0.22
C GLN A 38 11.02 21.01 0.70
N GLN A 39 11.38 22.07 -0.07
CA GLN A 39 12.42 23.03 0.30
C GLN A 39 13.78 22.38 0.64
N GLY A 40 14.16 21.34 -0.08
CA GLY A 40 15.47 20.71 0.07
C GLY A 40 15.74 20.05 1.42
N GLY A 41 14.70 19.67 2.15
CA GLY A 41 14.82 18.93 3.42
C GLY A 41 15.07 19.78 4.65
N THR A 42 14.86 21.10 4.59
CA THR A 42 14.90 21.99 5.77
C THR A 42 13.85 21.56 6.79
N THR A 43 14.03 21.93 8.07
CA THR A 43 13.05 21.66 9.13
C THR A 43 11.66 22.19 8.76
N GLU A 44 11.58 23.40 8.21
CA GLU A 44 10.34 24.01 7.76
C GLU A 44 9.69 23.25 6.61
N GLY A 45 10.49 22.74 5.65
CA GLY A 45 10.04 21.89 4.56
C GLY A 45 9.56 20.50 5.00
N ARG A 46 9.98 20.04 6.19
CA ARG A 46 9.50 18.76 6.77
C ARG A 46 8.24 18.91 7.58
N THR A 47 8.07 20.00 8.30
CA THR A 47 7.04 20.16 9.32
C THR A 47 5.73 20.76 8.80
N LYS A 48 5.77 21.67 7.83
CA LYS A 48 4.58 22.39 7.35
C LYS A 48 3.72 21.62 6.35
N PRO A 49 4.27 21.02 5.27
CA PRO A 49 3.46 20.34 4.28
C PRO A 49 2.86 19.04 4.80
N LEU A 50 1.70 18.64 4.24
CA LEU A 50 1.18 17.29 4.43
C LEU A 50 2.21 16.26 3.93
N THR A 51 2.50 15.24 4.73
CA THR A 51 3.41 14.15 4.35
C THR A 51 2.62 12.91 3.94
N LEU A 52 2.76 12.48 2.69
CA LEU A 52 2.16 11.25 2.20
C LEU A 52 3.09 10.07 2.50
N ILE A 53 2.62 9.08 3.26
CA ILE A 53 3.29 7.80 3.44
C ILE A 53 2.66 6.81 2.46
N VAL A 54 3.40 6.39 1.44
CA VAL A 54 2.90 5.56 0.34
C VAL A 54 3.39 4.13 0.49
N VAL A 55 2.47 3.16 0.40
CA VAL A 55 2.69 1.73 0.65
C VAL A 55 2.35 0.90 -0.58
N HIS A 56 3.30 0.12 -1.06
CA HIS A 56 3.18 -0.69 -2.27
C HIS A 56 2.37 -1.98 -2.06
N GLY A 57 1.94 -2.59 -3.19
CA GLY A 57 1.26 -3.89 -3.21
C GLY A 57 2.18 -5.10 -3.08
N LEU A 58 1.60 -6.29 -3.26
CA LEU A 58 2.32 -7.58 -3.20
C LEU A 58 3.49 -7.58 -4.19
N GLU A 59 4.67 -7.99 -3.72
CA GLU A 59 5.93 -8.06 -4.47
C GLU A 59 6.38 -6.75 -5.11
N GLY A 60 5.79 -5.61 -4.71
CA GLY A 60 6.22 -4.28 -5.12
C GLY A 60 7.43 -3.75 -4.34
N SER A 61 7.75 -2.49 -4.60
CA SER A 61 8.74 -1.69 -3.87
C SER A 61 8.46 -0.20 -4.09
N SER A 62 9.28 0.64 -3.46
CA SER A 62 9.33 2.09 -3.74
C SER A 62 9.55 2.43 -5.22
N ASP A 63 10.14 1.51 -5.99
CA ASP A 63 10.42 1.70 -7.43
C ASP A 63 9.21 1.39 -8.32
N SER A 64 8.12 0.85 -7.77
CA SER A 64 6.90 0.61 -8.53
C SER A 64 6.40 1.90 -9.17
N GLN A 65 5.96 1.82 -10.44
CA GLN A 65 5.59 3.00 -11.24
C GLN A 65 4.53 3.89 -10.55
N TYR A 66 3.51 3.28 -9.95
CA TYR A 66 2.45 4.00 -9.24
C TYR A 66 2.96 4.69 -7.97
N MET A 67 3.91 4.09 -7.24
CA MET A 67 4.56 4.71 -6.09
C MET A 67 5.27 6.01 -6.49
N ARG A 68 6.10 5.92 -7.53
CA ARG A 68 6.83 7.06 -8.08
C ARG A 68 5.91 8.10 -8.71
N GLY A 69 4.79 7.67 -9.29
CA GLY A 69 3.79 8.56 -9.86
C GLY A 69 3.07 9.38 -8.80
N VAL A 70 2.65 8.76 -7.70
CA VAL A 70 2.10 9.50 -6.54
C VAL A 70 3.15 10.45 -5.96
N ALA A 71 4.43 10.02 -5.88
CA ALA A 71 5.50 10.89 -5.39
C ALA A 71 5.65 12.13 -6.25
N ARG A 72 5.72 11.98 -7.59
CA ARG A 72 5.80 13.10 -8.52
C ARG A 72 4.62 14.08 -8.34
N ASN A 73 3.42 13.54 -8.34
CA ASN A 73 2.20 14.36 -8.24
C ASN A 73 2.07 15.03 -6.86
N GLY A 74 2.39 14.31 -5.77
CA GLY A 74 2.36 14.83 -4.40
C GLY A 74 3.38 15.94 -4.19
N LEU A 75 4.62 15.77 -4.68
CA LEU A 75 5.66 16.79 -4.63
C LEU A 75 5.25 18.04 -5.40
N ALA A 76 4.67 17.88 -6.59
CA ALA A 76 4.18 19.01 -7.38
C ALA A 76 3.01 19.75 -6.71
N ALA A 77 2.21 19.05 -5.91
CA ALA A 77 1.15 19.62 -5.10
C ALA A 77 1.64 20.22 -3.77
N GLY A 78 2.95 20.31 -3.56
CA GLY A 78 3.56 20.90 -2.36
C GLY A 78 3.58 20.00 -1.13
N MET A 79 3.36 18.70 -1.29
CA MET A 79 3.39 17.72 -0.19
C MET A 79 4.79 17.09 -0.06
N ASN A 80 5.14 16.65 1.15
CA ASN A 80 6.23 15.70 1.32
C ASN A 80 5.76 14.30 0.94
N VAL A 81 6.68 13.45 0.47
CA VAL A 81 6.35 12.07 0.13
C VAL A 81 7.37 11.10 0.69
N VAL A 82 6.90 10.06 1.36
CA VAL A 82 7.68 8.97 1.91
C VAL A 82 7.24 7.67 1.26
N LEU A 83 8.11 7.09 0.44
CA LEU A 83 7.88 5.80 -0.20
C LEU A 83 8.42 4.68 0.70
N MET A 84 7.50 3.98 1.38
CA MET A 84 7.85 2.90 2.30
C MET A 84 8.03 1.58 1.53
N ASN A 85 9.17 0.93 1.73
CA ASN A 85 9.33 -0.48 1.40
C ASN A 85 8.87 -1.34 2.58
N GLN A 86 7.94 -2.27 2.35
CA GLN A 86 7.55 -3.24 3.37
C GLN A 86 8.73 -4.16 3.71
N ARG A 87 8.65 -4.90 4.82
CA ARG A 87 9.70 -5.85 5.23
C ARG A 87 10.14 -6.71 4.06
N ASN A 88 11.44 -6.89 3.89
CA ASN A 88 12.05 -7.70 2.83
C ASN A 88 11.88 -7.18 1.40
N CYS A 89 11.21 -6.05 1.19
CA CYS A 89 11.04 -5.41 -0.12
C CYS A 89 12.12 -4.33 -0.36
N GLY A 90 12.31 -3.93 -1.63
CA GLY A 90 13.30 -2.89 -1.96
C GLY A 90 14.74 -3.25 -1.62
N GLY A 91 15.13 -4.53 -1.69
CA GLY A 91 16.49 -4.99 -1.39
C GLY A 91 16.80 -5.20 0.11
N MET A 92 15.78 -5.14 0.97
CA MET A 92 15.94 -5.20 2.43
C MET A 92 15.80 -6.62 3.02
N ASP A 93 15.96 -7.66 2.24
CA ASP A 93 15.74 -9.05 2.69
C ASP A 93 16.59 -9.45 3.92
N HIS A 94 17.74 -8.85 4.10
CA HIS A 94 18.67 -9.17 5.20
C HIS A 94 18.37 -8.41 6.51
N PHE A 95 17.54 -7.37 6.48
CA PHE A 95 17.21 -6.57 7.67
C PHE A 95 15.99 -7.07 8.46
N ALA A 96 15.30 -8.09 7.98
CA ALA A 96 14.12 -8.60 8.66
C ALA A 96 14.12 -10.14 8.60
N PRO A 97 14.48 -10.86 9.69
CA PRO A 97 14.40 -12.30 9.75
C PRO A 97 12.96 -12.81 9.92
N THR A 98 12.02 -12.18 9.23
CA THR A 98 10.58 -12.45 9.21
C THR A 98 10.07 -12.37 7.77
N LEU A 99 8.83 -12.76 7.53
CA LEU A 99 8.15 -12.53 6.26
C LEU A 99 7.24 -11.30 6.37
N TYR A 100 7.06 -10.56 5.26
CA TYR A 100 6.01 -9.55 5.19
C TYR A 100 4.67 -10.22 4.86
N ASN A 101 3.58 -9.60 5.29
CA ASN A 101 2.24 -10.10 5.05
C ASN A 101 1.20 -8.98 5.26
N SER A 102 -0.06 -9.26 4.89
CA SER A 102 -1.15 -8.27 4.93
C SER A 102 -1.64 -7.88 6.33
N SER A 103 -1.06 -8.43 7.41
CA SER A 103 -1.44 -8.06 8.79
C SER A 103 -0.53 -7.01 9.42
N LEU A 104 0.55 -6.60 8.75
CA LEU A 104 1.61 -5.76 9.31
C LEU A 104 1.27 -4.25 9.25
N SER A 105 0.03 -3.87 9.55
CA SER A 105 -0.38 -2.46 9.71
C SER A 105 0.48 -1.72 10.74
N GLY A 106 0.98 -2.44 11.75
CA GLY A 106 1.85 -1.91 12.79
C GLY A 106 3.18 -1.34 12.28
N ASP A 107 3.70 -1.85 11.18
CA ASP A 107 4.94 -1.33 10.59
C ASP A 107 4.74 0.10 10.04
N ILE A 108 3.57 0.36 9.44
CA ILE A 108 3.22 1.68 8.93
C ILE A 108 3.06 2.66 10.10
N ALA A 109 2.43 2.21 11.19
CA ALA A 109 2.31 3.03 12.40
C ALA A 109 3.68 3.39 12.99
N ALA A 110 4.63 2.45 13.01
CA ALA A 110 6.00 2.71 13.49
C ALA A 110 6.74 3.70 12.57
N VAL A 111 6.56 3.60 11.24
CA VAL A 111 7.11 4.58 10.29
C VAL A 111 6.51 5.96 10.54
N ALA A 112 5.18 6.08 10.67
CA ALA A 112 4.52 7.36 10.95
C ALA A 112 5.04 7.98 12.27
N GLN A 113 5.15 7.17 13.33
CA GLN A 113 5.66 7.61 14.61
C GLN A 113 7.12 8.11 14.52
N SER A 114 7.98 7.36 13.81
CA SER A 114 9.37 7.75 13.59
C SER A 114 9.49 9.10 12.86
N LEU A 115 8.66 9.34 11.83
CA LEU A 115 8.65 10.60 11.09
C LEU A 115 8.18 11.77 11.97
N ILE A 116 7.22 11.55 12.87
CA ILE A 116 6.77 12.55 13.83
C ILE A 116 7.90 12.89 14.81
N GLU A 117 8.53 11.89 15.40
CA GLU A 117 9.55 12.06 16.43
C GLU A 117 10.88 12.59 15.90
N THR A 118 11.31 12.11 14.73
CA THR A 118 12.64 12.40 14.19
C THR A 118 12.62 13.60 13.25
N ASP A 119 11.56 13.74 12.42
CA ASP A 119 11.47 14.77 11.39
C ASP A 119 10.50 15.90 11.75
N GLY A 120 9.78 15.77 12.87
CA GLY A 120 8.82 16.78 13.34
C GLY A 120 7.59 16.88 12.43
N VAL A 121 7.22 15.81 11.72
CA VAL A 121 6.05 15.81 10.82
C VAL A 121 4.80 16.18 11.59
N SER A 122 4.16 17.31 11.25
CA SER A 122 2.99 17.84 11.94
C SER A 122 1.67 17.34 11.41
N GLN A 123 1.67 16.78 10.19
CA GLN A 123 0.50 16.17 9.57
C GLN A 123 0.91 15.15 8.50
N PHE A 124 0.22 14.01 8.48
CA PHE A 124 0.46 12.98 7.49
C PHE A 124 -0.82 12.29 7.04
N ALA A 125 -0.76 11.71 5.86
CA ALA A 125 -1.79 10.86 5.28
C ALA A 125 -1.18 9.56 4.75
N LEU A 126 -2.00 8.50 4.70
CA LEU A 126 -1.59 7.19 4.22
C LEU A 126 -2.14 6.94 2.82
N VAL A 127 -1.32 6.41 1.93
CA VAL A 127 -1.72 5.99 0.59
C VAL A 127 -1.28 4.56 0.36
N GLY A 128 -2.18 3.69 -0.09
CA GLY A 128 -1.85 2.28 -0.32
C GLY A 128 -2.42 1.73 -1.62
N PHE A 129 -1.68 0.81 -2.23
CA PHE A 129 -2.08 0.13 -3.46
C PHE A 129 -2.21 -1.37 -3.21
N SER A 130 -3.31 -2.00 -3.69
CA SER A 130 -3.50 -3.44 -3.59
C SER A 130 -3.36 -3.95 -2.13
N MET A 131 -2.41 -4.83 -1.82
CA MET A 131 -2.08 -5.25 -0.46
C MET A 131 -1.69 -4.07 0.45
N GLY A 132 -0.96 -3.08 -0.08
CA GLY A 132 -0.67 -1.84 0.65
C GLY A 132 -1.94 -1.06 0.98
N GLY A 133 -2.93 -1.09 0.08
CA GLY A 133 -4.26 -0.52 0.31
C GLY A 133 -4.99 -1.20 1.48
N ASN A 134 -4.94 -2.53 1.55
CA ASN A 134 -5.44 -3.27 2.71
C ASN A 134 -4.74 -2.82 4.00
N LEU A 135 -3.42 -2.71 3.99
CA LEU A 135 -2.64 -2.35 5.20
C LEU A 135 -2.97 -0.96 5.72
N VAL A 136 -3.09 0.05 4.84
CA VAL A 136 -3.39 1.43 5.28
C VAL A 136 -4.83 1.57 5.77
N LEU A 137 -5.81 0.90 5.12
CA LEU A 137 -7.20 0.89 5.57
C LEU A 137 -7.37 0.13 6.88
N LYS A 138 -6.67 -1.02 7.02
CA LYS A 138 -6.65 -1.78 8.27
C LYS A 138 -6.12 -0.91 9.41
N LEU A 139 -5.01 -0.22 9.23
CA LEU A 139 -4.46 0.67 10.25
C LEU A 139 -5.42 1.80 10.60
N ALA A 140 -6.02 2.44 9.60
CA ALA A 140 -6.98 3.53 9.82
C ALA A 140 -8.22 3.05 10.61
N GLY A 141 -8.74 1.84 10.29
CA GLY A 141 -9.85 1.23 11.02
C GLY A 141 -9.46 0.82 12.45
N GLU A 142 -8.27 0.25 12.65
CA GLU A 142 -7.74 -0.08 13.99
C GLU A 142 -7.59 1.18 14.87
N TRP A 143 -7.13 2.28 14.29
CA TRP A 143 -7.04 3.56 14.97
C TRP A 143 -8.41 4.18 15.28
N GLY A 144 -9.38 4.03 14.36
CA GLY A 144 -10.76 4.46 14.60
C GLY A 144 -11.42 3.65 15.71
N ARG A 145 -11.24 2.33 15.73
CA ARG A 145 -11.72 1.45 16.80
C ARG A 145 -11.17 1.85 18.18
N ALA A 146 -9.90 2.22 18.26
CA ALA A 146 -9.26 2.66 19.50
C ALA A 146 -9.81 4.01 20.00
N ARG A 147 -10.22 4.90 19.08
CA ARG A 147 -10.91 6.15 19.41
C ARG A 147 -12.25 5.90 20.11
N ASN A 148 -12.93 4.83 19.72
CA ASN A 148 -14.22 4.39 20.28
C ASN A 148 -14.07 3.53 21.55
N GLY A 149 -12.86 3.44 22.14
CA GLY A 149 -12.60 2.68 23.36
C GLY A 149 -12.39 1.17 23.18
N ASN A 150 -12.47 0.67 21.96
CA ASN A 150 -12.43 -0.77 21.64
C ASN A 150 -11.10 -1.26 21.04
N GLY A 151 -10.00 -0.49 21.16
CA GLY A 151 -8.72 -0.82 20.55
C GLY A 151 -7.52 -0.37 21.38
N ASN A 152 -6.37 -1.01 21.15
CA ASN A 152 -5.15 -0.82 21.94
C ASN A 152 -4.19 0.25 21.38
N ARG A 153 -4.43 0.78 20.16
CA ARG A 153 -3.51 1.72 19.49
C ARG A 153 -4.26 2.95 19.02
N LYS A 154 -4.04 4.07 19.70
CA LYS A 154 -4.62 5.37 19.32
C LYS A 154 -3.91 5.95 18.09
N ALA A 155 -4.68 6.60 17.20
CA ALA A 155 -4.13 7.38 16.10
C ALA A 155 -3.32 8.56 16.63
N PRO A 156 -2.16 8.87 16.02
CA PRO A 156 -1.50 10.15 16.26
C PRO A 156 -2.41 11.32 15.83
N ALA A 157 -2.33 12.44 16.57
CA ALA A 157 -3.10 13.64 16.26
C ALA A 157 -2.76 14.23 14.86
N GLN A 158 -1.60 13.88 14.33
CA GLN A 158 -1.10 14.29 13.01
C GLN A 158 -1.76 13.54 11.85
N PHE A 159 -2.49 12.44 12.09
CA PHE A 159 -3.12 11.64 11.05
C PHE A 159 -4.34 12.34 10.46
N ARG A 160 -4.32 12.64 9.15
CA ARG A 160 -5.33 13.46 8.46
C ARG A 160 -6.27 12.69 7.55
N ALA A 161 -5.74 11.77 6.75
CA ALA A 161 -6.53 11.06 5.75
C ALA A 161 -5.90 9.73 5.35
N VAL A 162 -6.67 8.88 4.68
CA VAL A 162 -6.20 7.64 4.06
C VAL A 162 -6.78 7.48 2.66
N ALA A 163 -5.97 7.00 1.70
CA ALA A 163 -6.46 6.60 0.38
C ALA A 163 -5.94 5.21 0.01
N ALA A 164 -6.80 4.45 -0.66
CA ALA A 164 -6.47 3.11 -1.12
C ALA A 164 -6.95 2.87 -2.56
N VAL A 165 -6.08 2.30 -3.39
CA VAL A 165 -6.38 1.99 -4.80
C VAL A 165 -6.38 0.47 -4.96
N CYS A 166 -7.49 -0.07 -5.46
CA CYS A 166 -7.75 -1.51 -5.59
C CYS A 166 -7.33 -2.31 -4.34
N PRO A 167 -7.78 -1.92 -3.13
CA PRO A 167 -7.32 -2.57 -1.91
C PRO A 167 -7.81 -4.01 -1.80
N ALA A 168 -6.90 -4.94 -1.51
CA ALA A 168 -7.22 -6.35 -1.28
C ALA A 168 -7.84 -6.53 0.12
N MET A 169 -9.03 -5.96 0.36
CA MET A 169 -9.67 -5.95 1.69
C MET A 169 -10.29 -7.29 2.06
N ASP A 170 -10.86 -7.99 1.08
CA ASP A 170 -11.41 -9.34 1.23
C ASP A 170 -10.37 -10.36 0.74
N LEU A 171 -9.36 -10.61 1.58
CA LEU A 171 -8.17 -11.38 1.21
C LEU A 171 -8.50 -12.80 0.72
N ALA A 172 -9.40 -13.52 1.40
CA ALA A 172 -9.79 -14.88 1.02
C ALA A 172 -10.41 -14.90 -0.39
N ALA A 173 -11.41 -14.04 -0.64
CA ALA A 173 -12.09 -13.96 -1.92
C ALA A 173 -11.13 -13.54 -3.05
N SER A 174 -10.18 -12.63 -2.77
CA SER A 174 -9.19 -12.18 -3.74
C SER A 174 -8.14 -13.27 -4.04
N ALA A 175 -7.73 -14.05 -3.04
CA ALA A 175 -6.84 -15.20 -3.22
C ALA A 175 -7.51 -16.31 -4.06
N ASP A 176 -8.80 -16.57 -3.83
CA ASP A 176 -9.57 -17.54 -4.60
C ASP A 176 -9.79 -17.07 -6.04
N ALA A 177 -10.06 -15.78 -6.25
CA ALA A 177 -10.18 -15.19 -7.59
C ALA A 177 -8.88 -15.27 -8.39
N LEU A 178 -7.71 -15.16 -7.76
CA LEU A 178 -6.43 -15.39 -8.44
C LEU A 178 -6.31 -16.82 -8.99
N HIS A 179 -6.95 -17.80 -8.34
CA HIS A 179 -6.94 -19.20 -8.79
C HIS A 179 -7.93 -19.49 -9.92
N GLU A 180 -8.83 -18.57 -10.26
CA GLU A 180 -9.73 -18.71 -11.41
C GLU A 180 -8.94 -18.89 -12.72
N PRO A 181 -9.44 -19.70 -13.69
CA PRO A 181 -8.72 -19.98 -14.93
C PRO A 181 -8.21 -18.75 -15.68
N ALA A 182 -9.02 -17.66 -15.70
CA ALA A 182 -8.67 -16.40 -16.36
C ALA A 182 -7.50 -15.66 -15.68
N ASN A 183 -7.24 -15.94 -14.41
CA ASN A 183 -6.27 -15.22 -13.59
C ASN A 183 -5.00 -16.02 -13.32
N ARG A 184 -4.88 -17.25 -13.81
CA ARG A 184 -3.74 -18.13 -13.52
C ARG A 184 -2.39 -17.56 -13.91
N ILE A 185 -2.32 -16.72 -14.93
CA ILE A 185 -1.08 -16.05 -15.31
C ILE A 185 -0.59 -15.08 -14.22
N TYR A 186 -1.52 -14.37 -13.56
CA TYR A 186 -1.21 -13.48 -12.45
C TYR A 186 -0.80 -14.29 -11.21
N GLU A 187 -1.55 -15.36 -10.88
CA GLU A 187 -1.22 -16.25 -9.77
C GLU A 187 0.17 -16.85 -9.94
N TYR A 188 0.48 -17.38 -11.12
CA TYR A 188 1.80 -17.92 -11.43
C TYR A 188 2.91 -16.87 -11.27
N TYR A 189 2.69 -15.66 -11.78
CA TYR A 189 3.64 -14.56 -11.64
C TYR A 189 3.94 -14.24 -10.16
N PHE A 190 2.90 -14.07 -9.33
CA PHE A 190 3.06 -13.81 -7.90
C PHE A 190 3.75 -14.97 -7.17
N LEU A 191 3.34 -16.21 -7.43
CA LEU A 191 3.97 -17.38 -6.82
C LEU A 191 5.45 -17.48 -7.14
N MET A 192 5.85 -17.23 -8.39
CA MET A 192 7.26 -17.26 -8.77
C MET A 192 8.08 -16.19 -8.04
N GLN A 193 7.54 -14.99 -7.84
CA GLN A 193 8.22 -13.95 -7.08
C GLN A 193 8.31 -14.31 -5.59
N LEU A 194 7.23 -14.80 -4.99
CA LEU A 194 7.18 -15.26 -3.61
C LEU A 194 8.16 -16.43 -3.37
N PHE A 195 8.24 -17.39 -4.30
CA PHE A 195 9.19 -18.51 -4.22
C PHE A 195 10.65 -18.03 -4.29
N ARG A 196 10.95 -17.09 -5.19
CA ARG A 196 12.30 -16.50 -5.29
C ARG A 196 12.67 -15.78 -3.99
N ARG A 197 11.75 -14.99 -3.44
CA ARG A 197 11.95 -14.30 -2.17
C ARG A 197 12.13 -15.27 -1.03
N PHE A 198 11.26 -16.27 -0.89
CA PHE A 198 11.35 -17.25 0.19
C PHE A 198 12.65 -18.06 0.13
N ARG A 199 13.08 -18.50 -1.07
CA ARG A 199 14.40 -19.18 -1.23
C ARG A 199 15.57 -18.25 -0.86
N ARG A 200 15.48 -16.96 -1.16
CA ARG A 200 16.47 -15.98 -0.72
C ARG A 200 16.49 -15.86 0.80
N LYS A 201 15.33 -15.81 1.44
CA LYS A 201 15.20 -15.79 2.91
C LYS A 201 15.81 -17.04 3.55
N ALA A 202 15.54 -18.22 3.01
CA ALA A 202 16.12 -19.47 3.50
C ALA A 202 17.65 -19.49 3.41
N ARG A 203 18.23 -18.85 2.38
CA ARG A 203 19.70 -18.72 2.27
C ARG A 203 20.30 -17.70 3.24
N LEU A 204 19.59 -16.56 3.45
CA LEU A 204 20.06 -15.48 4.33
C LEU A 204 19.93 -15.84 5.81
N PHE A 205 18.98 -16.68 6.16
CA PHE A 205 18.71 -17.09 7.54
C PHE A 205 18.63 -18.64 7.64
N PRO A 206 19.79 -19.32 7.54
CA PRO A 206 19.83 -20.78 7.65
C PRO A 206 19.24 -21.27 8.97
N GLY A 207 18.48 -22.35 8.93
CA GLY A 207 17.81 -22.94 10.10
C GLY A 207 16.50 -22.24 10.50
N LYS A 208 16.22 -21.04 9.99
CA LYS A 208 14.96 -20.33 10.28
C LYS A 208 13.88 -20.60 9.24
N PHE A 209 14.23 -20.69 7.97
CA PHE A 209 13.30 -20.91 6.86
C PHE A 209 13.68 -22.18 6.10
N ASP A 210 12.72 -23.07 5.91
CA ASP A 210 12.91 -24.34 5.20
C ASP A 210 12.34 -24.25 3.78
N ALA A 211 13.21 -24.13 2.78
CA ALA A 211 12.82 -24.03 1.36
C ALA A 211 12.12 -25.29 0.83
N SER A 212 12.25 -26.45 1.51
CA SER A 212 11.57 -27.68 1.10
C SER A 212 10.04 -27.58 1.24
N ARG A 213 9.55 -26.71 2.10
CA ARG A 213 8.11 -26.41 2.27
C ARG A 213 7.43 -25.85 1.01
N LEU A 214 8.20 -25.35 0.05
CA LEU A 214 7.65 -24.90 -1.24
C LEU A 214 7.19 -26.07 -2.14
N ARG A 215 7.53 -27.32 -1.81
CA ARG A 215 7.14 -28.47 -2.63
C ARG A 215 5.61 -28.62 -2.65
N GLY A 216 5.05 -28.80 -3.86
CA GLY A 216 3.62 -29.02 -4.05
C GLY A 216 2.74 -27.78 -3.79
N ILE A 217 3.32 -26.59 -3.64
CA ILE A 217 2.56 -25.35 -3.63
C ILE A 217 2.25 -24.95 -5.06
N SER A 218 0.97 -24.86 -5.41
CA SER A 218 0.48 -24.55 -6.74
C SER A 218 -0.49 -23.36 -6.77
N THR A 219 -0.89 -22.82 -5.60
CA THR A 219 -1.79 -21.69 -5.49
C THR A 219 -1.29 -20.70 -4.44
N LEU A 220 -1.76 -19.44 -4.54
CA LEU A 220 -1.44 -18.42 -3.53
C LEU A 220 -1.97 -18.83 -2.15
N ARG A 221 -3.20 -19.37 -2.07
CA ARG A 221 -3.78 -19.86 -0.82
C ARG A 221 -2.91 -20.95 -0.16
N LEU A 222 -2.38 -21.91 -0.95
CA LEU A 222 -1.45 -22.93 -0.43
C LEU A 222 -0.11 -22.33 0.03
N PHE A 223 0.37 -21.29 -0.64
CA PHE A 223 1.55 -20.56 -0.17
C PHE A 223 1.27 -19.88 1.16
N ASP A 224 0.14 -19.22 1.28
CA ASP A 224 -0.25 -18.54 2.51
C ASP A 224 -0.48 -19.53 3.65
N ASP A 225 -1.06 -20.68 3.38
CA ASP A 225 -1.27 -21.73 4.37
C ASP A 225 0.05 -22.32 4.89
N ARG A 226 0.94 -22.73 3.98
CA ARG A 226 2.15 -23.49 4.34
C ARG A 226 3.35 -22.61 4.69
N ILE A 227 3.39 -21.37 4.20
CA ILE A 227 4.51 -20.46 4.37
C ILE A 227 4.10 -19.27 5.22
N THR A 228 3.18 -18.42 4.74
CA THR A 228 2.81 -17.19 5.44
C THR A 228 2.26 -17.50 6.83
N ALA A 229 1.26 -18.36 6.93
CA ALA A 229 0.64 -18.71 8.21
C ALA A 229 1.65 -19.35 9.15
N HIS A 230 2.42 -20.34 8.68
CA HIS A 230 3.39 -21.06 9.49
C HIS A 230 4.48 -20.15 10.09
N TYR A 231 5.06 -19.24 9.28
CA TYR A 231 6.17 -18.39 9.74
C TYR A 231 5.72 -17.08 10.41
N CYS A 232 4.43 -16.73 10.29
CA CYS A 232 3.90 -15.49 10.85
C CYS A 232 2.91 -15.68 12.01
N GLY A 233 2.74 -16.94 12.49
CA GLY A 233 1.97 -17.22 13.70
C GLY A 233 0.46 -17.22 13.50
N PHE A 234 0.00 -17.73 12.35
CA PHE A 234 -1.41 -17.99 12.06
C PHE A 234 -1.67 -19.49 12.05
N ALA A 235 -2.91 -19.89 12.36
CA ALA A 235 -3.30 -21.30 12.37
C ALA A 235 -3.39 -21.92 10.97
N GLY A 236 -3.55 -21.08 9.94
CA GLY A 236 -3.65 -21.45 8.52
C GLY A 236 -3.99 -20.23 7.69
N ALA A 237 -4.21 -20.43 6.38
CA ALA A 237 -4.54 -19.33 5.46
C ALA A 237 -5.82 -18.60 5.87
N ASP A 238 -6.86 -19.31 6.31
CA ASP A 238 -8.14 -18.71 6.69
C ASP A 238 -8.01 -17.82 7.93
N ASP A 239 -7.26 -18.25 8.95
CA ASP A 239 -6.97 -17.43 10.13
C ASP A 239 -6.12 -16.19 9.72
N TYR A 240 -5.15 -16.37 8.84
CA TYR A 240 -4.39 -15.26 8.30
C TYR A 240 -5.29 -14.25 7.60
N TYR A 241 -6.12 -14.68 6.66
CA TYR A 241 -7.01 -13.79 5.92
C TYR A 241 -8.01 -13.10 6.84
N ALA A 242 -8.63 -13.84 7.76
CA ALA A 242 -9.57 -13.28 8.72
C ALA A 242 -8.93 -12.18 9.59
N ARG A 243 -7.71 -12.38 10.07
CA ARG A 243 -7.03 -11.42 10.96
C ARG A 243 -6.35 -10.26 10.21
N ALA A 244 -6.00 -10.46 8.94
CA ALA A 244 -5.30 -9.47 8.13
C ALA A 244 -6.23 -8.55 7.31
N ALA A 245 -7.49 -8.94 7.11
CA ALA A 245 -8.45 -8.23 6.27
C ALA A 245 -8.86 -6.86 6.84
N ALA A 246 -8.77 -5.82 6.02
CA ALA A 246 -9.27 -4.48 6.35
C ALA A 246 -10.80 -4.41 6.36
N SER A 247 -11.48 -5.32 5.64
CA SER A 247 -12.95 -5.42 5.63
C SER A 247 -13.56 -5.59 7.03
N ASN A 248 -12.78 -6.12 7.99
CA ASN A 248 -13.24 -6.29 9.38
C ASN A 248 -13.24 -5.02 10.22
N VAL A 249 -12.64 -3.94 9.72
CA VAL A 249 -12.47 -2.69 10.48
C VAL A 249 -12.73 -1.43 9.63
N VAL A 250 -13.12 -1.57 8.38
CA VAL A 250 -13.32 -0.45 7.45
C VAL A 250 -14.43 0.48 7.92
N ASP A 251 -15.47 -0.06 8.55
CA ASP A 251 -16.58 0.68 9.17
C ASP A 251 -16.13 1.55 10.36
N GLN A 252 -14.96 1.28 10.94
CA GLN A 252 -14.40 2.01 12.08
C GLN A 252 -13.51 3.20 11.68
N ILE A 253 -13.25 3.42 10.40
CA ILE A 253 -12.45 4.55 9.93
C ILE A 253 -13.12 5.86 10.33
N ALA A 254 -12.40 6.70 11.09
CA ALA A 254 -12.93 7.91 11.71
C ALA A 254 -12.30 9.21 11.18
N ILE A 255 -11.72 9.16 9.99
CA ILE A 255 -11.10 10.27 9.26
C ILE A 255 -11.47 10.19 7.78
N PRO A 256 -11.30 11.27 7.00
CA PRO A 256 -11.52 11.22 5.56
C PRO A 256 -10.77 10.06 4.89
N ALA A 257 -11.48 9.25 4.14
CA ALA A 257 -10.94 8.09 3.44
C ALA A 257 -11.41 8.06 1.98
N LEU A 258 -10.50 7.75 1.06
CA LEU A 258 -10.80 7.51 -0.35
C LEU A 258 -10.49 6.07 -0.71
N ILE A 259 -11.44 5.37 -1.28
CA ILE A 259 -11.25 4.03 -1.83
C ILE A 259 -11.58 4.06 -3.32
N ILE A 260 -10.59 3.79 -4.16
CA ILE A 260 -10.76 3.68 -5.62
C ILE A 260 -10.69 2.21 -6.01
N HIS A 261 -11.68 1.73 -6.75
CA HIS A 261 -11.72 0.37 -7.26
C HIS A 261 -12.20 0.34 -8.72
N ALA A 262 -11.74 -0.64 -9.50
CA ALA A 262 -12.22 -0.88 -10.85
C ALA A 262 -13.12 -2.12 -10.88
N ALA A 263 -14.31 -2.00 -11.47
CA ALA A 263 -15.23 -3.12 -11.61
C ALA A 263 -14.61 -4.29 -12.41
N ASN A 264 -13.73 -3.97 -13.35
CA ASN A 264 -12.99 -4.94 -14.16
C ASN A 264 -11.63 -5.35 -13.57
N ASP A 265 -11.38 -5.15 -12.27
CA ASP A 265 -10.18 -5.70 -11.62
C ASP A 265 -10.22 -7.23 -11.72
N PRO A 266 -9.18 -7.86 -12.29
CA PRO A 266 -9.25 -9.28 -12.58
C PRO A 266 -9.32 -10.16 -11.33
N PHE A 267 -8.77 -9.74 -10.18
CA PHE A 267 -8.66 -10.61 -9.01
C PHE A 267 -8.96 -9.94 -7.67
N ILE A 268 -9.06 -8.63 -7.56
CA ILE A 268 -9.56 -8.03 -6.31
C ILE A 268 -11.08 -8.15 -6.29
N ARG A 269 -11.59 -8.83 -5.27
CA ARG A 269 -13.02 -8.99 -5.04
C ARG A 269 -13.40 -8.24 -3.77
N MET A 270 -14.46 -7.43 -3.86
CA MET A 270 -15.10 -6.82 -2.70
C MET A 270 -16.42 -7.55 -2.43
N GLN A 271 -16.54 -8.10 -1.24
CA GLN A 271 -17.76 -8.81 -0.84
C GLN A 271 -18.91 -7.83 -0.58
N PRO A 272 -20.17 -8.23 -0.78
CA PRO A 272 -21.34 -7.37 -0.53
C PRO A 272 -21.33 -6.77 0.89
N GLU A 273 -20.94 -7.54 1.89
CA GLU A 273 -20.85 -7.07 3.27
C GLU A 273 -19.78 -5.95 3.43
N THR A 274 -18.64 -6.07 2.74
CA THR A 274 -17.61 -5.04 2.74
C THR A 274 -18.12 -3.76 2.10
N LEU A 275 -18.80 -3.88 0.95
CA LEU A 275 -19.42 -2.72 0.28
C LEU A 275 -20.47 -2.05 1.15
N ARG A 276 -21.30 -2.83 1.87
CA ARG A 276 -22.27 -2.29 2.83
C ARG A 276 -21.58 -1.49 3.92
N ARG A 277 -20.54 -2.04 4.57
CA ARG A 277 -19.77 -1.35 5.62
C ARG A 277 -19.11 -0.08 5.13
N ILE A 278 -18.63 -0.06 3.89
CA ILE A 278 -18.08 1.15 3.24
C ILE A 278 -19.19 2.18 3.08
N ALA A 279 -20.36 1.80 2.54
CA ALA A 279 -21.47 2.70 2.28
C ALA A 279 -22.08 3.31 3.54
N GLU A 280 -22.04 2.58 4.66
CA GLU A 280 -22.55 3.04 5.95
C GLU A 280 -21.59 3.98 6.69
N ASN A 281 -20.31 4.07 6.26
CA ASN A 281 -19.35 4.95 6.91
C ASN A 281 -19.27 6.33 6.20
N PRO A 282 -19.76 7.41 6.84
CA PRO A 282 -19.80 8.74 6.21
C PRO A 282 -18.42 9.37 5.96
N ASN A 283 -17.35 8.80 6.53
CA ASN A 283 -15.99 9.29 6.30
C ASN A 283 -15.38 8.70 5.02
N ILE A 284 -16.02 7.71 4.38
CA ILE A 284 -15.46 7.01 3.23
C ILE A 284 -16.10 7.52 1.94
N THR A 285 -15.27 8.04 1.04
CA THR A 285 -15.63 8.25 -0.36
C THR A 285 -15.20 7.00 -1.13
N TYR A 286 -16.18 6.25 -1.66
CA TYR A 286 -15.94 5.09 -2.50
C TYR A 286 -16.16 5.45 -3.97
N VAL A 287 -15.14 5.25 -4.80
CA VAL A 287 -15.19 5.51 -6.24
C VAL A 287 -14.96 4.20 -6.97
N GLN A 288 -15.99 3.72 -7.65
CA GLN A 288 -15.88 2.57 -8.55
C GLN A 288 -15.95 3.06 -9.99
N THR A 289 -14.97 2.67 -10.79
CA THR A 289 -14.95 2.88 -12.23
C THR A 289 -15.25 1.58 -12.96
N ASP A 290 -15.83 1.63 -14.15
CA ASP A 290 -16.07 0.44 -14.98
C ASP A 290 -14.74 -0.18 -15.42
N ASP A 291 -13.80 0.69 -15.82
CA ASP A 291 -12.46 0.33 -16.29
C ASP A 291 -11.37 0.88 -15.38
N GLY A 292 -10.27 0.15 -15.29
CA GLY A 292 -9.09 0.54 -14.48
C GLY A 292 -8.13 -0.63 -14.33
N GLY A 293 -8.65 -1.85 -14.39
CA GLY A 293 -7.87 -3.06 -14.10
C GLY A 293 -7.29 -3.00 -12.69
N HIS A 294 -6.26 -3.81 -12.43
CA HIS A 294 -5.62 -3.78 -11.13
C HIS A 294 -4.61 -2.63 -11.04
N CYS A 295 -4.99 -1.55 -10.34
CA CYS A 295 -4.14 -0.38 -10.07
C CYS A 295 -3.61 0.38 -11.30
N ALA A 296 -4.14 0.16 -12.51
CA ALA A 296 -3.62 0.77 -13.73
C ALA A 296 -4.27 2.11 -14.05
N PHE A 297 -5.59 2.17 -14.10
CA PHE A 297 -6.42 3.34 -14.36
C PHE A 297 -5.87 4.24 -15.47
N LEU A 298 -5.64 3.61 -16.65
CA LEU A 298 -5.12 4.30 -17.83
C LEU A 298 -6.23 5.12 -18.47
N GLY A 299 -6.10 6.43 -18.45
CA GLY A 299 -6.95 7.37 -19.17
C GLY A 299 -6.26 7.93 -20.41
N GLN A 300 -7.02 8.63 -21.25
CA GLN A 300 -6.45 9.38 -22.37
C GLN A 300 -5.58 10.51 -21.81
N ARG A 301 -4.38 10.68 -22.39
CA ARG A 301 -3.58 11.88 -22.13
C ARG A 301 -4.32 13.04 -22.77
N SER A 302 -4.72 14.04 -22.02
CA SER A 302 -5.23 15.28 -22.59
C SER A 302 -4.08 15.96 -23.34
N GLY A 303 -4.21 16.06 -24.68
CA GLY A 303 -3.22 16.69 -25.52
C GLY A 303 -3.12 18.20 -25.39
N GLU A 304 -3.94 18.81 -24.54
CA GLU A 304 -4.05 20.25 -24.34
C GLU A 304 -4.17 20.59 -22.84
N ASP A 305 -3.11 20.35 -22.08
CA ASP A 305 -2.81 21.25 -20.97
C ASP A 305 -1.90 22.36 -21.53
N ASN A 306 -2.54 23.34 -22.18
CA ASN A 306 -1.91 24.61 -22.51
C ASN A 306 -1.43 25.24 -21.19
N GLY A 307 -0.11 25.22 -20.98
CA GLY A 307 0.57 25.67 -19.79
C GLY A 307 0.23 27.11 -19.42
N ASN A 308 -0.89 27.26 -18.71
CA ASN A 308 -1.28 28.51 -18.08
C ASN A 308 -1.94 28.20 -16.73
N ALA A 309 -1.11 27.92 -15.75
CA ALA A 309 -1.27 28.34 -14.34
C ALA A 309 -0.19 27.63 -13.51
N ALA A 310 0.51 28.35 -12.71
CA ALA A 310 1.65 27.95 -11.91
C ALA A 310 1.51 26.53 -11.30
N GLY A 311 2.40 25.60 -11.70
CA GLY A 311 2.67 24.37 -10.95
C GLY A 311 1.91 23.11 -11.37
N HIS A 312 1.03 23.12 -12.37
CA HIS A 312 0.35 21.89 -12.81
C HIS A 312 1.25 21.05 -13.72
N LEU A 313 1.58 19.84 -13.25
CA LEU A 313 2.20 18.81 -14.10
C LEU A 313 1.21 18.40 -15.19
N SER A 314 1.70 18.19 -16.42
CA SER A 314 0.89 17.59 -17.50
C SER A 314 0.35 16.21 -17.05
N TYR A 315 -0.94 15.99 -17.28
CA TYR A 315 -1.60 14.71 -17.01
C TYR A 315 -1.01 13.61 -17.88
N ASP A 316 -0.44 12.58 -17.27
CA ASP A 316 0.26 11.49 -17.96
C ASP A 316 -0.60 10.25 -18.21
N GLY A 317 -1.90 10.36 -18.03
CA GLY A 317 -2.84 9.27 -18.25
C GLY A 317 -3.01 8.31 -17.06
N ARG A 318 -2.51 8.65 -15.86
CA ARG A 318 -2.66 7.83 -14.64
C ARG A 318 -3.69 8.45 -13.69
N TRP A 319 -4.94 8.16 -13.95
CA TRP A 319 -6.08 8.81 -13.30
C TRP A 319 -6.09 8.62 -11.78
N ALA A 320 -5.98 7.39 -11.29
CA ALA A 320 -6.07 7.12 -9.84
C ALA A 320 -4.96 7.79 -9.03
N GLU A 321 -3.75 7.94 -9.59
CA GLU A 321 -2.64 8.61 -8.92
C GLU A 321 -2.92 10.11 -8.74
N ARG A 322 -3.59 10.74 -9.73
CA ARG A 322 -4.02 12.13 -9.65
C ARG A 322 -5.14 12.29 -8.62
N GLU A 323 -6.20 11.48 -8.69
CA GLU A 323 -7.34 11.55 -7.78
C GLU A 323 -6.93 11.40 -6.31
N VAL A 324 -5.99 10.48 -6.04
CA VAL A 324 -5.42 10.32 -4.70
C VAL A 324 -4.77 11.61 -4.21
N VAL A 325 -3.96 12.26 -5.04
CA VAL A 325 -3.25 13.49 -4.64
C VAL A 325 -4.22 14.67 -4.50
N GLU A 326 -5.19 14.81 -5.39
CA GLU A 326 -6.24 15.83 -5.31
C GLU A 326 -7.08 15.70 -4.04
N PHE A 327 -7.48 14.46 -3.69
CA PHE A 327 -8.19 14.18 -2.43
C PHE A 327 -7.33 14.58 -1.22
N MET A 328 -6.04 14.20 -1.20
CA MET A 328 -5.14 14.53 -0.10
C MET A 328 -4.90 16.05 0.03
N ALA A 329 -4.86 16.78 -1.08
CA ALA A 329 -4.74 18.25 -1.07
C ALA A 329 -5.95 18.92 -0.40
N GLY A 330 -7.14 18.33 -0.52
CA GLY A 330 -8.35 18.78 0.19
C GLY A 330 -8.29 18.53 1.70
N CYS A 331 -7.58 17.49 2.15
CA CYS A 331 -7.51 17.11 3.56
C CYS A 331 -6.36 17.78 4.34
N GLY A 332 -5.41 18.40 3.66
CA GLY A 332 -4.25 19.09 4.25
C GLY A 332 -4.46 20.56 4.59
N ARG A 333 -5.67 21.08 4.37
CA ARG A 333 -6.03 22.49 4.60
C ARG A 333 -6.62 22.69 6.00
#